data_404399e9fd4299c5be0f8326800f918e
#
_entry.id   404399e9fd4299c5be0f8326800f918e
#
_cell.length_a   1.000
_cell.length_b   1.000
_cell.length_c   1.000
_cell.angle_alpha   90.00
_cell.angle_beta   90.00
_cell.angle_gamma   90.00
#
_symmetry.space_group_name_H-M   'P 1'
#
loop_
_entity.id
_entity.type
_entity.pdbx_description
1 polymer ?
#
loop_
_entity_poly.entity_id
_entity_poly.type
_entity_poly.pdbx_seq_one_letter_code
_entity_poly.pdbx_strand_id
1 'polypeptide(L)'
;MQYTKISQSLLKELFNFKVREQCGLKIVAKYFAHLKEEPTPAMQMGNWFEFMATKQLPRDGETPEPDRLKNGDLSAPYRKMEKQLTNYEKIIEQYGIEIEETGYDFKKHPKASGIADIIANWDNEKVIIDIKTTAHIDNRWEKYGWGDEKFENPDSPDAQHLTIQAVQYKLLAKYEWGIENIPFYFFVFSTTDENACKIFKVEVNPDLLEAHDKQIEQAYEFFNYKFIMRSSSDLAIPQMSRCATCFLNKDCTEKINVPIIKTIYV
;
A
#
# COMPACT_ATOMS: atom_id res chain seq x y z
N MET A 1 24.53 -4.60 -12.72
CA MET A 1 23.06 -4.70 -12.64
C MET A 1 22.66 -4.28 -11.23
N GLN A 2 21.79 -3.30 -11.08
CA GLN A 2 21.34 -2.89 -9.75
C GLN A 2 20.19 -3.80 -9.33
N TYR A 3 20.35 -4.49 -8.21
CA TYR A 3 19.31 -5.38 -7.67
C TYR A 3 18.17 -4.58 -7.04
N THR A 4 16.94 -5.03 -7.26
CA THR A 4 15.75 -4.39 -6.71
C THR A 4 15.51 -4.86 -5.27
N LYS A 5 15.47 -3.93 -4.31
CA LYS A 5 15.05 -4.24 -2.94
C LYS A 5 13.55 -4.56 -2.90
N ILE A 6 13.16 -5.42 -1.98
CA ILE A 6 11.77 -5.88 -1.85
C ILE A 6 10.98 -4.88 -1.01
N SER A 7 10.05 -4.18 -1.66
CA SER A 7 9.02 -3.41 -0.98
C SER A 7 7.85 -4.32 -0.58
N GLN A 8 7.03 -3.87 0.35
CA GLN A 8 5.80 -4.58 0.75
C GLN A 8 4.89 -4.85 -0.46
N SER A 9 4.73 -3.88 -1.35
CA SER A 9 3.92 -4.04 -2.56
C SER A 9 4.50 -5.10 -3.51
N LEU A 10 5.83 -5.11 -3.73
CA LEU A 10 6.48 -6.13 -4.55
C LEU A 10 6.35 -7.52 -3.93
N LEU A 11 6.55 -7.65 -2.61
CA LEU A 11 6.38 -8.92 -1.90
C LEU A 11 4.98 -9.50 -2.11
N LYS A 12 3.96 -8.67 -1.96
CA LYS A 12 2.55 -9.04 -2.19
C LYS A 12 2.30 -9.48 -3.64
N GLU A 13 2.81 -8.73 -4.62
CA GLU A 13 2.64 -9.07 -6.03
C GLU A 13 3.36 -10.37 -6.42
N LEU A 14 4.54 -10.64 -5.85
CA LEU A 14 5.25 -11.91 -6.03
C LEU A 14 4.49 -13.10 -5.41
N PHE A 15 3.88 -12.90 -4.25
CA PHE A 15 3.01 -13.90 -3.66
C PHE A 15 1.79 -14.18 -4.57
N ASN A 16 1.10 -13.15 -5.02
CA ASN A 16 -0.04 -13.26 -5.93
C ASN A 16 0.34 -13.93 -7.27
N PHE A 17 1.56 -13.71 -7.75
CA PHE A 17 2.08 -14.42 -8.92
C PHE A 17 2.22 -15.93 -8.65
N LYS A 18 2.76 -16.32 -7.49
CA LYS A 18 2.92 -17.73 -7.11
C LYS A 18 1.58 -18.47 -7.05
N VAL A 19 0.53 -17.83 -6.58
CA VAL A 19 -0.82 -18.39 -6.51
C VAL A 19 -1.63 -18.13 -7.79
N ARG A 20 -1.00 -17.64 -8.87
CA ARG A 20 -1.56 -17.36 -10.18
C ARG A 20 -2.66 -16.28 -10.19
N GLU A 21 -2.65 -15.38 -9.25
CA GLU A 21 -3.58 -14.25 -9.19
C GLU A 21 -3.03 -12.97 -9.82
N GLN A 22 -1.73 -12.91 -10.08
CA GLN A 22 -1.06 -11.76 -10.68
C GLN A 22 -0.24 -12.18 -11.90
N CYS A 23 -0.32 -11.39 -12.98
CA CYS A 23 0.50 -11.60 -14.18
C CYS A 23 1.93 -11.11 -13.93
N GLY A 24 2.92 -11.98 -14.15
CA GLY A 24 4.33 -11.66 -13.96
C GLY A 24 4.84 -10.55 -14.89
N LEU A 25 4.28 -10.43 -16.09
CA LEU A 25 4.63 -9.34 -17.00
C LEU A 25 4.31 -7.95 -16.42
N LYS A 26 3.20 -7.82 -15.68
CA LYS A 26 2.87 -6.57 -14.96
C LYS A 26 3.92 -6.25 -13.89
N ILE A 27 4.39 -7.26 -13.17
CA ILE A 27 5.42 -7.08 -12.14
C ILE A 27 6.73 -6.60 -12.77
N VAL A 28 7.18 -7.23 -13.87
CA VAL A 28 8.38 -6.80 -14.59
C VAL A 28 8.22 -5.37 -15.12
N ALA A 29 7.09 -5.07 -15.74
CA ALA A 29 6.81 -3.74 -16.27
C ALA A 29 6.88 -2.66 -15.18
N LYS A 30 6.29 -2.92 -14.02
CA LYS A 30 6.22 -1.95 -12.91
C LYS A 30 7.57 -1.77 -12.19
N TYR A 31 8.22 -2.88 -11.82
CA TYR A 31 9.38 -2.82 -10.92
C TYR A 31 10.73 -2.86 -11.63
N PHE A 32 10.77 -3.30 -12.88
CA PHE A 32 11.99 -3.39 -13.66
C PHE A 32 12.03 -2.39 -14.82
N ALA A 33 10.93 -2.25 -15.57
CA ALA A 33 10.83 -1.26 -16.64
C ALA A 33 10.27 0.09 -16.16
N HIS A 34 9.91 0.21 -14.88
CA HIS A 34 9.37 1.43 -14.25
C HIS A 34 8.15 2.03 -14.97
N LEU A 35 7.36 1.17 -15.62
CA LEU A 35 6.09 1.60 -16.22
C LEU A 35 5.05 1.86 -15.14
N LYS A 36 4.37 2.99 -15.25
CA LYS A 36 3.34 3.42 -14.30
C LYS A 36 1.95 2.92 -14.73
N GLU A 37 1.17 2.45 -13.78
CA GLU A 37 -0.27 2.24 -13.92
C GLU A 37 -0.97 3.54 -13.49
N GLU A 38 -1.97 3.98 -14.25
CA GLU A 38 -2.74 5.17 -13.87
C GLU A 38 -3.44 4.94 -12.52
N PRO A 39 -3.34 5.90 -11.57
CA PRO A 39 -3.98 5.75 -10.29
C PRO A 39 -5.51 5.81 -10.44
N THR A 40 -6.21 4.95 -9.69
CA THR A 40 -7.67 5.02 -9.60
C THR A 40 -8.10 6.31 -8.90
N PRO A 41 -9.36 6.78 -9.06
CA PRO A 41 -9.87 7.95 -8.34
C PRO A 41 -9.69 7.85 -6.81
N ALA A 42 -9.85 6.65 -6.24
CA ALA A 42 -9.62 6.42 -4.82
C ALA A 42 -8.14 6.60 -4.43
N MET A 43 -7.21 6.11 -5.27
CA MET A 43 -5.76 6.31 -5.06
C MET A 43 -5.37 7.78 -5.22
N GLN A 44 -5.92 8.48 -6.22
CA GLN A 44 -5.68 9.93 -6.41
C GLN A 44 -6.09 10.73 -5.18
N MET A 45 -7.28 10.43 -4.63
CA MET A 45 -7.77 11.08 -3.42
C MET A 45 -6.92 10.75 -2.20
N GLY A 46 -6.48 9.49 -2.04
CA GLY A 46 -5.56 9.08 -0.99
C GLY A 46 -4.21 9.79 -1.08
N ASN A 47 -3.61 9.84 -2.27
CA ASN A 47 -2.34 10.53 -2.51
C ASN A 47 -2.47 12.05 -2.22
N TRP A 48 -3.59 12.66 -2.61
CA TRP A 48 -3.85 14.07 -2.30
C TRP A 48 -3.96 14.31 -0.80
N PHE A 49 -4.69 13.45 -0.08
CA PHE A 49 -4.83 13.57 1.37
C PHE A 49 -3.50 13.41 2.09
N GLU A 50 -2.73 12.38 1.75
CA GLU A 50 -1.40 12.13 2.31
C GLU A 50 -0.46 13.30 2.03
N PHE A 51 -0.43 13.82 0.80
CA PHE A 51 0.35 15.01 0.45
C PHE A 51 -0.06 16.25 1.28
N MET A 52 -1.37 16.46 1.46
CA MET A 52 -1.85 17.60 2.25
C MET A 52 -1.50 17.46 3.73
N ALA A 53 -1.53 16.24 4.28
CA ALA A 53 -1.20 15.96 5.68
C ALA A 53 0.31 16.01 5.96
N THR A 54 1.13 15.47 5.05
CA THR A 54 2.58 15.30 5.25
C THR A 54 3.45 16.33 4.54
N LYS A 55 2.91 17.01 3.51
CA LYS A 55 3.63 17.85 2.53
C LYS A 55 4.70 17.08 1.73
N GLN A 56 4.67 15.76 1.79
CA GLN A 56 5.58 14.90 1.05
C GLN A 56 5.02 14.59 -0.34
N LEU A 57 5.78 14.88 -1.38
CA LEU A 57 5.39 14.53 -2.73
C LEU A 57 5.31 13.01 -2.91
N PRO A 58 4.33 12.50 -3.67
CA PRO A 58 4.30 11.11 -4.08
C PRO A 58 5.59 10.71 -4.82
N ARG A 59 5.83 9.39 -4.92
CA ARG A 59 7.07 8.85 -5.54
C ARG A 59 7.30 9.27 -6.99
N ASP A 60 6.25 9.68 -7.69
CA ASP A 60 6.36 10.20 -9.07
C ASP A 60 6.81 11.66 -9.12
N GLY A 61 6.86 12.34 -8.00
CA GLY A 61 7.27 13.74 -7.90
C GLY A 61 6.22 14.74 -8.36
N GLU A 62 5.02 14.27 -8.71
CA GLU A 62 3.92 15.13 -9.16
C GLU A 62 3.05 15.55 -7.97
N THR A 63 2.71 16.84 -7.90
CA THR A 63 1.76 17.33 -6.89
C THR A 63 0.37 16.77 -7.20
N PRO A 64 -0.26 16.03 -6.27
CA PRO A 64 -1.59 15.50 -6.50
C PRO A 64 -2.62 16.63 -6.61
N GLU A 65 -3.36 16.66 -7.71
CA GLU A 65 -4.40 17.64 -7.93
C GLU A 65 -5.76 17.11 -7.45
N PRO A 66 -6.52 17.92 -6.69
CA PRO A 66 -7.87 17.53 -6.28
C PRO A 66 -8.86 17.70 -7.44
N ASP A 67 -9.87 16.84 -7.48
CA ASP A 67 -10.97 17.01 -8.43
C ASP A 67 -11.80 18.26 -8.09
N ARG A 68 -12.08 19.09 -9.12
CA ARG A 68 -12.78 20.37 -8.99
C ARG A 68 -14.02 20.44 -9.88
N LEU A 69 -15.00 21.17 -9.38
CA LEU A 69 -16.18 21.54 -10.15
C LEU A 69 -15.85 22.62 -11.19
N LYS A 70 -16.75 22.85 -12.13
CA LYS A 70 -16.58 23.87 -13.19
C LYS A 70 -16.38 25.30 -12.66
N ASN A 71 -16.87 25.59 -11.46
CA ASN A 71 -16.72 26.89 -10.79
C ASN A 71 -15.38 27.00 -10.00
N GLY A 72 -14.51 25.98 -10.05
CA GLY A 72 -13.24 25.94 -9.34
C GLY A 72 -13.26 25.37 -7.93
N ASP A 73 -14.45 25.16 -7.34
CA ASP A 73 -14.59 24.57 -6.00
C ASP A 73 -14.17 23.10 -6.00
N LEU A 74 -13.72 22.59 -4.84
CA LEU A 74 -13.48 21.17 -4.66
C LEU A 74 -14.77 20.36 -4.90
N SER A 75 -14.65 19.20 -5.54
CA SER A 75 -15.75 18.25 -5.62
C SER A 75 -16.16 17.73 -4.24
N ALA A 76 -17.37 17.22 -4.11
CA ALA A 76 -17.91 16.80 -2.82
C ALA A 76 -17.02 15.77 -2.06
N PRO A 77 -16.41 14.76 -2.70
CA PRO A 77 -15.46 13.88 -2.03
C PRO A 77 -14.26 14.62 -1.46
N TYR A 78 -13.65 15.52 -2.22
CA TYR A 78 -12.45 16.25 -1.78
C TYR A 78 -12.75 17.27 -0.68
N ARG A 79 -13.95 17.87 -0.65
CA ARG A 79 -14.39 18.71 0.49
C ARG A 79 -14.50 17.92 1.80
N LYS A 80 -14.95 16.66 1.74
CA LYS A 80 -14.96 15.79 2.93
C LYS A 80 -13.54 15.49 3.40
N MET A 81 -12.64 15.20 2.46
CA MET A 81 -11.24 14.97 2.80
C MET A 81 -10.53 16.21 3.36
N GLU A 82 -10.90 17.42 2.91
CA GLU A 82 -10.42 18.68 3.51
C GLU A 82 -10.83 18.81 4.99
N LYS A 83 -12.05 18.40 5.35
CA LYS A 83 -12.46 18.31 6.77
C LYS A 83 -11.71 17.23 7.54
N GLN A 84 -11.39 16.10 6.91
CA GLN A 84 -10.56 15.07 7.52
C GLN A 84 -9.12 15.56 7.77
N LEU A 85 -8.57 16.49 6.98
CA LEU A 85 -7.30 17.15 7.31
C LEU A 85 -7.38 17.92 8.62
N THR A 86 -8.49 18.63 8.86
CA THR A 86 -8.72 19.28 10.15
C THR A 86 -8.81 18.28 11.30
N ASN A 87 -9.40 17.09 11.07
CA ASN A 87 -9.40 16.03 12.09
C ASN A 87 -7.99 15.49 12.32
N TYR A 88 -7.20 15.27 11.28
CA TYR A 88 -5.79 14.89 11.39
C TYR A 88 -4.99 15.90 12.25
N GLU A 89 -5.10 17.19 11.95
CA GLU A 89 -4.43 18.27 12.70
C GLU A 89 -4.84 18.25 14.18
N LYS A 90 -6.14 18.08 14.47
CA LYS A 90 -6.65 17.97 15.85
C LYS A 90 -6.12 16.74 16.57
N ILE A 91 -5.99 15.61 15.88
CA ILE A 91 -5.40 14.39 16.46
C ILE A 91 -3.95 14.64 16.84
N ILE A 92 -3.14 15.20 15.93
CA ILE A 92 -1.74 15.53 16.19
C ILE A 92 -1.62 16.44 17.42
N GLU A 93 -2.41 17.52 17.48
CA GLU A 93 -2.41 18.47 18.60
C GLU A 93 -2.90 17.83 19.91
N GLN A 94 -4.05 17.14 19.88
CA GLN A 94 -4.69 16.56 21.07
C GLN A 94 -3.82 15.50 21.75
N TYR A 95 -3.12 14.70 20.96
CA TYR A 95 -2.24 13.65 21.49
C TYR A 95 -0.78 14.09 21.65
N GLY A 96 -0.47 15.38 21.38
CA GLY A 96 0.88 15.90 21.51
C GLY A 96 1.92 15.17 20.67
N ILE A 97 1.53 14.78 19.44
CA ILE A 97 2.41 14.03 18.53
C ILE A 97 3.39 15.00 17.88
N GLU A 98 4.68 14.80 18.10
CA GLU A 98 5.75 15.60 17.51
C GLU A 98 6.28 14.91 16.25
N ILE A 99 5.94 15.47 15.07
CA ILE A 99 6.40 14.93 13.79
C ILE A 99 7.88 15.24 13.62
N GLU A 100 8.74 14.22 13.51
CA GLU A 100 10.18 14.35 13.28
C GLU A 100 10.49 14.42 11.78
N GLU A 101 9.88 13.55 10.97
CA GLU A 101 10.13 13.48 9.53
C GLU A 101 8.91 12.88 8.81
N THR A 102 8.68 13.35 7.59
CA THR A 102 7.66 12.79 6.68
C THR A 102 8.34 12.19 5.45
N GLY A 103 7.77 11.10 4.92
CA GLY A 103 8.34 10.40 3.77
C GLY A 103 9.71 9.78 4.05
N TYR A 104 9.90 9.20 5.24
CA TYR A 104 11.18 8.62 5.66
C TYR A 104 11.52 7.36 4.87
N ASP A 105 12.60 7.41 4.10
CA ASP A 105 13.08 6.29 3.27
C ASP A 105 14.14 5.47 4.02
N PHE A 106 13.75 4.27 4.47
CA PHE A 106 14.62 3.33 5.17
C PHE A 106 15.76 2.82 4.27
N LYS A 107 17.01 2.95 4.71
CA LYS A 107 18.20 2.66 3.90
C LYS A 107 18.99 1.42 4.32
N LYS A 108 19.03 1.11 5.63
CA LYS A 108 20.00 0.14 6.17
C LYS A 108 19.68 -1.32 5.88
N HIS A 109 18.41 -1.68 5.67
CA HIS A 109 18.12 -3.07 5.33
C HIS A 109 18.70 -3.44 3.95
N PRO A 110 19.49 -4.53 3.84
CA PRO A 110 20.20 -4.83 2.59
C PRO A 110 19.28 -5.25 1.44
N LYS A 111 18.18 -5.93 1.73
CA LYS A 111 17.29 -6.55 0.73
C LYS A 111 15.86 -6.00 0.73
N ALA A 112 15.44 -5.25 1.76
CA ALA A 112 14.11 -4.65 1.85
C ALA A 112 14.15 -3.13 1.65
N SER A 113 13.01 -2.56 1.27
CA SER A 113 12.80 -1.12 1.15
C SER A 113 11.41 -0.73 1.64
N GLY A 114 11.28 0.53 2.08
CA GLY A 114 10.02 1.12 2.48
C GLY A 114 10.19 2.60 2.75
N ILE A 115 9.12 3.36 2.54
CA ILE A 115 9.04 4.78 2.88
C ILE A 115 7.88 4.91 3.84
N ALA A 116 8.15 5.32 5.08
CA ALA A 116 7.11 5.59 6.07
C ALA A 116 6.52 6.99 5.83
N ASP A 117 5.21 7.12 5.96
CA ASP A 117 4.55 8.41 5.76
C ASP A 117 5.01 9.41 6.81
N ILE A 118 5.08 8.99 8.08
CA ILE A 118 5.48 9.85 9.21
C ILE A 118 6.32 9.06 10.20
N ILE A 119 7.43 9.67 10.63
CA ILE A 119 8.17 9.32 11.84
C ILE A 119 7.89 10.43 12.86
N ALA A 120 7.48 10.04 14.06
CA ALA A 120 7.11 10.98 15.11
C ALA A 120 7.60 10.54 16.49
N ASN A 121 7.55 11.47 17.45
CA ASN A 121 7.64 11.20 18.87
C ASN A 121 6.23 11.30 19.47
N TRP A 122 5.78 10.23 20.12
CA TRP A 122 4.50 10.18 20.81
C TRP A 122 4.69 9.51 22.17
N ASP A 123 4.31 10.20 23.24
CA ASP A 123 4.54 9.78 24.65
C ASP A 123 6.04 9.48 24.95
N ASN A 124 6.95 10.26 24.41
CA ASN A 124 8.40 10.09 24.50
C ASN A 124 8.94 8.81 23.83
N GLU A 125 8.18 8.19 22.98
CA GLU A 125 8.60 7.05 22.16
C GLU A 125 8.63 7.42 20.68
N LYS A 126 9.67 6.99 19.97
CA LYS A 126 9.71 7.07 18.50
C LYS A 126 8.67 6.13 17.93
N VAL A 127 7.81 6.63 17.05
CA VAL A 127 6.72 5.87 16.45
C VAL A 127 6.72 6.01 14.92
N ILE A 128 6.11 5.04 14.25
CA ILE A 128 5.78 5.10 12.83
C ILE A 128 4.27 5.28 12.69
N ILE A 129 3.85 6.26 11.90
CA ILE A 129 2.44 6.48 11.58
C ILE A 129 2.27 6.36 10.07
N ASP A 130 1.29 5.58 9.66
CA ASP A 130 0.92 5.36 8.27
C ASP A 130 -0.52 5.84 8.05
N ILE A 131 -0.70 6.71 7.07
CA ILE A 131 -1.99 7.33 6.76
C ILE A 131 -2.76 6.46 5.77
N LYS A 132 -4.02 6.18 6.08
CA LYS A 132 -4.93 5.45 5.21
C LYS A 132 -6.24 6.19 5.00
N THR A 133 -6.76 6.08 3.78
CA THR A 133 -8.09 6.56 3.44
C THR A 133 -8.96 5.40 2.98
N THR A 134 -10.23 5.39 3.37
CA THR A 134 -11.17 4.32 3.01
C THR A 134 -12.61 4.81 2.92
N ALA A 135 -13.37 4.21 2.00
CA ALA A 135 -14.83 4.40 1.96
C ALA A 135 -15.57 3.49 2.96
N HIS A 136 -14.87 2.54 3.59
CA HIS A 136 -15.46 1.43 4.37
C HIS A 136 -14.87 1.35 5.78
N ILE A 137 -14.85 2.48 6.51
CA ILE A 137 -14.18 2.58 7.82
C ILE A 137 -14.77 1.64 8.88
N ASP A 138 -16.07 1.34 8.81
CA ASP A 138 -16.76 0.47 9.77
C ASP A 138 -17.08 -0.92 9.20
N ASN A 139 -16.69 -1.19 7.95
CA ASN A 139 -17.02 -2.46 7.31
C ASN A 139 -15.88 -3.47 7.48
N ARG A 140 -16.13 -4.53 8.25
CA ARG A 140 -15.16 -5.62 8.47
C ARG A 140 -15.06 -6.61 7.31
N TRP A 141 -16.09 -6.71 6.48
CA TRP A 141 -16.18 -7.71 5.41
C TRP A 141 -15.54 -7.24 4.10
N GLU A 142 -15.49 -5.94 3.89
CA GLU A 142 -14.86 -5.38 2.69
C GLU A 142 -13.34 -5.52 2.74
N LYS A 143 -12.74 -5.83 1.62
CA LYS A 143 -11.29 -6.02 1.48
C LYS A 143 -10.49 -4.84 2.05
N TYR A 144 -10.91 -3.63 1.76
CA TYR A 144 -10.28 -2.38 2.22
C TYR A 144 -11.04 -1.72 3.36
N GLY A 145 -11.88 -2.48 4.06
CA GLY A 145 -12.61 -2.02 5.22
C GLY A 145 -11.76 -2.06 6.49
N TRP A 146 -12.12 -1.20 7.45
CA TRP A 146 -11.41 -1.00 8.72
C TRP A 146 -12.35 -1.12 9.92
N GLY A 147 -13.35 -2.01 9.83
CA GLY A 147 -14.21 -2.32 11.00
C GLY A 147 -13.38 -2.92 12.12
N ASP A 148 -13.66 -2.53 13.37
CA ASP A 148 -12.86 -2.90 14.53
C ASP A 148 -12.69 -4.43 14.68
N GLU A 149 -13.78 -5.19 14.50
CA GLU A 149 -13.76 -6.65 14.57
C GLU A 149 -12.95 -7.34 13.47
N LYS A 150 -12.49 -6.61 12.45
CA LYS A 150 -11.72 -7.19 11.34
C LYS A 150 -10.38 -7.75 11.79
N PHE A 151 -9.77 -7.11 12.77
CA PHE A 151 -8.45 -7.49 13.28
C PHE A 151 -8.53 -8.47 14.46
N GLU A 152 -9.69 -8.58 15.08
CA GLU A 152 -9.94 -9.48 16.21
C GLU A 152 -10.37 -10.88 15.77
N ASN A 153 -10.92 -11.02 14.56
CA ASN A 153 -11.41 -12.29 14.05
C ASN A 153 -10.44 -12.88 13.01
N PRO A 154 -9.76 -14.01 13.31
CA PRO A 154 -8.84 -14.66 12.39
C PRO A 154 -9.49 -15.13 11.08
N ASP A 155 -10.82 -15.30 11.05
CA ASP A 155 -11.57 -15.67 9.86
C ASP A 155 -11.95 -14.46 8.99
N SER A 156 -11.59 -13.25 9.41
CA SER A 156 -11.82 -12.06 8.60
C SER A 156 -10.97 -12.10 7.33
N PRO A 157 -11.59 -12.09 6.16
CA PRO A 157 -10.84 -12.10 4.91
C PRO A 157 -9.88 -10.90 4.87
N ASP A 158 -8.64 -11.15 4.47
CA ASP A 158 -7.66 -10.11 4.11
C ASP A 158 -7.15 -9.16 5.22
N ALA A 159 -7.39 -9.41 6.51
CA ALA A 159 -6.78 -8.60 7.59
C ALA A 159 -5.24 -8.60 7.49
N GLN A 160 -4.65 -9.73 7.10
CA GLN A 160 -3.20 -9.87 6.99
C GLN A 160 -2.55 -8.92 5.98
N HIS A 161 -3.22 -8.58 4.87
CA HIS A 161 -2.60 -7.70 3.87
C HIS A 161 -2.50 -6.24 4.34
N LEU A 162 -3.30 -5.81 5.31
CA LEU A 162 -3.20 -4.50 5.93
C LEU A 162 -2.08 -4.48 6.96
N THR A 163 -1.95 -5.55 7.75
CA THR A 163 -0.95 -5.63 8.82
C THR A 163 0.46 -5.91 8.33
N ILE A 164 0.63 -6.55 7.16
CA ILE A 164 1.97 -6.85 6.61
C ILE A 164 2.80 -5.59 6.39
N GLN A 165 2.20 -4.44 6.15
CA GLN A 165 2.88 -3.17 6.03
C GLN A 165 3.53 -2.76 7.36
N ALA A 166 2.80 -2.93 8.48
CA ALA A 166 3.34 -2.67 9.81
C ALA A 166 4.52 -3.60 10.13
N VAL A 167 4.40 -4.89 9.77
CA VAL A 167 5.50 -5.86 9.94
C VAL A 167 6.74 -5.42 9.17
N GLN A 168 6.59 -5.02 7.91
CA GLN A 168 7.69 -4.53 7.08
C GLN A 168 8.36 -3.30 7.69
N TYR A 169 7.60 -2.31 8.12
CA TYR A 169 8.17 -1.07 8.66
C TYR A 169 8.81 -1.27 10.03
N LYS A 170 8.24 -2.09 10.90
CA LYS A 170 8.90 -2.46 12.16
C LYS A 170 10.23 -3.19 11.92
N LEU A 171 10.29 -4.10 10.94
CA LEU A 171 11.54 -4.74 10.54
C LEU A 171 12.56 -3.73 10.03
N LEU A 172 12.15 -2.82 9.14
CA LEU A 172 13.04 -1.78 8.61
C LEU A 172 13.56 -0.85 9.71
N ALA A 173 12.71 -0.47 10.67
CA ALA A 173 13.09 0.35 11.81
C ALA A 173 14.10 -0.36 12.73
N LYS A 174 13.96 -1.67 12.93
CA LYS A 174 14.95 -2.49 13.65
C LYS A 174 16.33 -2.39 13.00
N TYR A 175 16.42 -2.51 11.69
CA TYR A 175 17.68 -2.35 10.96
C TYR A 175 18.18 -0.91 10.96
N GLU A 176 17.29 0.07 10.87
CA GLU A 176 17.64 1.49 10.76
C GLU A 176 18.14 2.06 12.07
N TRP A 177 17.44 1.79 13.17
CA TRP A 177 17.67 2.43 14.47
C TRP A 177 18.03 1.44 15.59
N GLY A 178 17.97 0.13 15.36
CA GLY A 178 18.18 -0.87 16.41
C GLY A 178 17.02 -0.98 17.40
N ILE A 179 15.85 -0.44 17.07
CA ILE A 179 14.66 -0.49 17.93
C ILE A 179 13.90 -1.79 17.65
N GLU A 180 13.90 -2.71 18.62
CA GLU A 180 13.30 -4.05 18.45
C GLU A 180 11.79 -4.03 18.27
N ASN A 181 11.09 -3.13 18.95
CA ASN A 181 9.63 -3.07 18.91
C ASN A 181 9.14 -1.60 18.86
N ILE A 182 9.40 -0.93 17.75
CA ILE A 182 8.89 0.43 17.54
C ILE A 182 7.35 0.39 17.44
N PRO A 183 6.61 1.27 18.14
CA PRO A 183 5.17 1.39 17.95
C PRO A 183 4.83 1.79 16.51
N PHE A 184 3.80 1.14 15.97
CA PHE A 184 3.29 1.43 14.64
C PHE A 184 1.79 1.72 14.71
N TYR A 185 1.36 2.79 14.04
CA TYR A 185 -0.03 3.20 14.01
C TYR A 185 -0.54 3.39 12.59
N PHE A 186 -1.77 2.92 12.34
CA PHE A 186 -2.54 3.38 11.19
C PHE A 186 -3.47 4.51 11.63
N PHE A 187 -3.40 5.63 10.93
CA PHE A 187 -4.38 6.71 11.02
C PHE A 187 -5.31 6.60 9.82
N VAL A 188 -6.55 6.18 10.07
CA VAL A 188 -7.50 5.81 9.02
C VAL A 188 -8.61 6.84 8.95
N PHE A 189 -8.79 7.46 7.78
CA PHE A 189 -9.77 8.51 7.55
C PHE A 189 -10.83 8.05 6.53
N SER A 190 -12.10 8.32 6.84
CA SER A 190 -13.20 7.98 5.94
C SER A 190 -13.28 8.96 4.77
N THR A 191 -13.45 8.43 3.55
CA THR A 191 -13.71 9.23 2.35
C THR A 191 -15.19 9.53 2.16
N THR A 192 -16.07 8.89 2.93
CA THR A 192 -17.53 9.02 2.83
C THR A 192 -18.17 9.77 4.00
N ASP A 193 -17.56 9.71 5.19
CA ASP A 193 -17.99 10.41 6.39
C ASP A 193 -16.87 11.32 6.89
N GLU A 194 -17.11 12.63 6.84
CA GLU A 194 -16.15 13.67 7.22
C GLU A 194 -15.79 13.70 8.72
N ASN A 195 -16.52 12.95 9.56
CA ASN A 195 -16.31 12.88 11.00
C ASN A 195 -15.73 11.54 11.46
N ALA A 196 -15.66 10.54 10.58
CA ALA A 196 -15.20 9.21 10.93
C ALA A 196 -13.70 9.05 10.65
N CYS A 197 -12.93 8.88 11.72
CA CYS A 197 -11.52 8.50 11.68
C CYS A 197 -11.22 7.50 12.80
N LYS A 198 -10.20 6.66 12.62
CA LYS A 198 -9.77 5.64 13.57
C LYS A 198 -8.26 5.58 13.67
N ILE A 199 -7.75 5.25 14.84
CA ILE A 199 -6.33 5.01 15.09
C ILE A 199 -6.18 3.55 15.53
N PHE A 200 -5.36 2.79 14.81
CA PHE A 200 -5.05 1.41 15.14
C PHE A 200 -3.57 1.30 15.50
N LYS A 201 -3.28 0.91 16.74
CA LYS A 201 -1.93 0.48 17.14
C LYS A 201 -1.72 -0.96 16.70
N VAL A 202 -0.61 -1.24 16.02
CA VAL A 202 -0.30 -2.60 15.55
C VAL A 202 0.81 -3.20 16.39
N GLU A 203 0.46 -4.21 17.17
CA GLU A 203 1.42 -5.06 17.87
C GLU A 203 1.83 -6.22 16.95
N VAL A 204 3.13 -6.48 16.88
CA VAL A 204 3.69 -7.54 16.03
C VAL A 204 4.49 -8.50 16.89
N ASN A 205 4.17 -9.79 16.77
CA ASN A 205 4.94 -10.84 17.44
C ASN A 205 6.39 -10.86 16.87
N PRO A 206 7.43 -10.93 17.72
CA PRO A 206 8.83 -11.02 17.29
C PRO A 206 9.09 -12.18 16.31
N ASP A 207 8.46 -13.33 16.50
CA ASP A 207 8.61 -14.47 15.58
C ASP A 207 8.11 -14.16 14.18
N LEU A 208 7.08 -13.30 14.07
CA LEU A 208 6.54 -12.84 12.79
C LEU A 208 7.53 -11.90 12.08
N LEU A 209 8.27 -11.07 12.82
CA LEU A 209 9.32 -10.22 12.24
C LEU A 209 10.46 -11.07 11.66
N GLU A 210 10.90 -12.10 12.39
CA GLU A 210 11.95 -13.00 11.90
C GLU A 210 11.47 -13.80 10.67
N ALA A 211 10.24 -14.31 10.72
CA ALA A 211 9.67 -15.02 9.58
C ALA A 211 9.53 -14.11 8.36
N HIS A 212 9.17 -12.85 8.56
CA HIS A 212 9.04 -11.85 7.49
C HIS A 212 10.41 -11.50 6.88
N ASP A 213 11.46 -11.36 7.68
CA ASP A 213 12.82 -11.13 7.20
C ASP A 213 13.30 -12.28 6.30
N LYS A 214 13.05 -13.54 6.70
CA LYS A 214 13.33 -14.72 5.88
C LYS A 214 12.51 -14.72 4.57
N GLN A 215 11.26 -14.27 4.61
CA GLN A 215 10.42 -14.14 3.40
C GLN A 215 10.98 -13.09 2.43
N ILE A 216 11.44 -11.96 2.96
CA ILE A 216 12.10 -10.91 2.16
C ILE A 216 13.35 -11.46 1.50
N GLU A 217 14.20 -12.18 2.24
CA GLU A 217 15.40 -12.79 1.69
C GLU A 217 15.08 -13.73 0.53
N GLN A 218 14.13 -14.63 0.72
CA GLN A 218 13.68 -15.55 -0.33
C GLN A 218 13.05 -14.82 -1.53
N ALA A 219 12.27 -13.77 -1.29
CA ALA A 219 11.66 -12.96 -2.33
C ALA A 219 12.73 -12.18 -3.12
N TYR A 220 13.74 -11.64 -2.45
CA TYR A 220 14.85 -10.93 -3.08
C TYR A 220 15.63 -11.84 -4.03
N GLU A 221 15.99 -13.04 -3.57
CA GLU A 221 16.68 -14.03 -4.40
C GLU A 221 15.80 -14.51 -5.55
N PHE A 222 14.52 -14.79 -5.26
CA PHE A 222 13.59 -15.21 -6.30
C PHE A 222 13.42 -14.15 -7.37
N PHE A 223 13.19 -12.89 -7.01
CA PHE A 223 12.95 -11.81 -7.96
C PHE A 223 14.20 -11.51 -8.79
N ASN A 224 15.32 -11.25 -8.13
CA ASN A 224 16.52 -10.74 -8.82
C ASN A 224 17.28 -11.80 -9.62
N TYR A 225 17.16 -13.09 -9.28
CA TYR A 225 17.95 -14.14 -9.93
C TYR A 225 17.14 -15.17 -10.72
N LYS A 226 15.85 -15.33 -10.40
CA LYS A 226 15.03 -16.37 -11.03
C LYS A 226 13.85 -15.80 -11.81
N PHE A 227 13.17 -14.79 -11.25
CA PHE A 227 11.95 -14.25 -11.84
C PHE A 227 12.24 -13.45 -13.11
N ILE A 228 13.19 -12.54 -13.05
CA ILE A 228 13.56 -11.67 -14.19
C ILE A 228 14.20 -12.42 -15.37
N MET A 229 14.67 -13.65 -15.13
CA MET A 229 15.27 -14.50 -16.16
C MET A 229 14.25 -15.39 -16.89
N ARG A 230 12.98 -15.33 -16.50
CA ARG A 230 11.92 -16.12 -17.14
C ARG A 230 11.51 -15.53 -18.47
N SER A 231 11.06 -16.41 -19.39
CA SER A 231 10.47 -15.97 -20.67
C SER A 231 9.12 -15.26 -20.45
N SER A 232 8.68 -14.50 -21.45
CA SER A 232 7.38 -13.83 -21.41
C SER A 232 6.24 -14.83 -21.21
N SER A 233 6.30 -16.00 -21.86
CA SER A 233 5.32 -17.06 -21.74
C SER A 233 5.26 -17.68 -20.33
N ASP A 234 6.40 -17.76 -19.62
CA ASP A 234 6.45 -18.26 -18.23
C ASP A 234 5.91 -17.25 -17.22
N LEU A 235 6.01 -15.97 -17.52
CA LEU A 235 5.53 -14.88 -16.69
C LEU A 235 4.07 -14.53 -16.95
N ALA A 236 3.57 -14.82 -18.15
CA ALA A 236 2.22 -14.49 -18.52
C ALA A 236 1.21 -15.39 -17.77
N ILE A 237 0.23 -14.75 -17.15
CA ILE A 237 -0.97 -15.40 -16.61
C ILE A 237 -2.17 -14.71 -17.25
N PRO A 238 -2.45 -15.03 -18.53
CA PRO A 238 -3.49 -14.34 -19.26
C PRO A 238 -4.88 -14.72 -18.72
N GLN A 239 -5.67 -13.69 -18.41
CA GLN A 239 -7.07 -13.82 -17.99
C GLN A 239 -7.87 -12.74 -18.70
N MET A 240 -8.96 -13.11 -19.37
CA MET A 240 -9.70 -12.16 -20.21
C MET A 240 -10.12 -10.89 -19.49
N SER A 241 -10.73 -11.01 -18.30
CA SER A 241 -11.19 -9.85 -17.52
C SER A 241 -10.04 -8.92 -17.11
N ARG A 242 -8.88 -9.48 -16.79
CA ARG A 242 -7.70 -8.72 -16.38
C ARG A 242 -6.92 -8.18 -17.57
N CYS A 243 -6.83 -8.92 -18.66
CA CYS A 243 -6.15 -8.47 -19.87
C CYS A 243 -6.88 -7.30 -20.54
N ALA A 244 -8.21 -7.28 -20.52
CA ALA A 244 -9.01 -6.20 -21.12
C ALA A 244 -8.74 -4.82 -20.49
N THR A 245 -8.48 -4.78 -19.18
CA THR A 245 -8.19 -3.56 -18.43
C THR A 245 -6.71 -3.36 -18.10
N CYS A 246 -5.84 -4.22 -18.60
CA CYS A 246 -4.41 -4.17 -18.31
C CYS A 246 -3.75 -3.00 -19.03
N PHE A 247 -2.92 -2.24 -18.33
CA PHE A 247 -2.16 -1.13 -18.92
C PHE A 247 -1.17 -1.59 -20.01
N LEU A 248 -0.77 -2.87 -20.00
CA LEU A 248 0.07 -3.49 -21.04
C LEU A 248 -0.74 -4.01 -22.24
N ASN A 249 -2.07 -3.91 -22.23
CA ASN A 249 -2.93 -4.58 -23.23
C ASN A 249 -2.53 -4.29 -24.68
N LYS A 250 -2.14 -3.05 -25.00
CA LYS A 250 -1.79 -2.67 -26.38
C LYS A 250 -0.56 -3.41 -26.88
N ASP A 251 0.45 -3.57 -26.04
CA ASP A 251 1.77 -4.09 -26.42
C ASP A 251 2.02 -5.54 -26.00
N CYS A 252 1.08 -6.14 -25.23
CA CYS A 252 1.23 -7.50 -24.72
C CYS A 252 0.93 -8.55 -25.79
N THR A 253 1.92 -9.37 -26.13
CA THR A 253 1.79 -10.48 -27.08
C THR A 253 1.10 -11.70 -26.50
N GLU A 254 1.13 -11.85 -25.17
CA GLU A 254 0.59 -12.99 -24.44
C GLU A 254 -0.88 -12.81 -23.99
N LYS A 255 -1.53 -11.72 -24.41
CA LYS A 255 -2.93 -11.46 -24.04
C LYS A 255 -3.90 -12.43 -24.69
N ILE A 256 -4.98 -12.74 -23.99
CA ILE A 256 -6.09 -13.49 -24.54
C ILE A 256 -7.02 -12.52 -25.32
N ASN A 257 -7.18 -12.77 -26.61
CA ASN A 257 -8.10 -12.03 -27.49
C ASN A 257 -9.38 -12.80 -27.82
N VAL A 258 -9.58 -13.98 -27.22
CA VAL A 258 -10.73 -14.83 -27.51
C VAL A 258 -11.92 -14.42 -26.63
N PRO A 259 -13.13 -14.20 -27.18
CA PRO A 259 -14.30 -13.87 -26.38
C PRO A 259 -14.68 -15.04 -25.46
N ILE A 260 -15.05 -14.72 -24.22
CA ILE A 260 -15.61 -15.73 -23.31
C ILE A 260 -17.03 -16.07 -23.78
N ILE A 261 -17.25 -17.33 -24.13
CA ILE A 261 -18.58 -17.85 -24.30
C ILE A 261 -19.15 -18.14 -22.91
N LYS A 262 -20.09 -17.33 -22.47
CA LYS A 262 -20.83 -17.60 -21.22
C LYS A 262 -21.98 -18.55 -21.51
N THR A 263 -21.96 -19.72 -20.89
CA THR A 263 -23.12 -20.59 -20.84
C THR A 263 -23.97 -20.19 -19.63
N ILE A 264 -25.22 -19.82 -19.87
CA ILE A 264 -26.20 -19.53 -18.80
C ILE A 264 -27.07 -20.77 -18.71
N TYR A 265 -27.06 -21.41 -17.55
CA TYR A 265 -28.01 -22.50 -17.23
C TYR A 265 -29.24 -21.86 -16.57
N VAL A 266 -30.44 -22.05 -17.12
CA VAL A 266 -31.73 -21.62 -16.61
C VAL A 266 -32.44 -22.78 -15.95
#